data_b3dc0d57803f696ae08728ce137c2949
#
_entry.id   b3dc0d57803f696ae08728ce137c2949
#
_cell.length_a   1.000
_cell.length_b   1.000
_cell.length_c   1.000
_cell.angle_alpha   90.00
_cell.angle_beta   90.00
_cell.angle_gamma   90.00
#
_symmetry.space_group_name_H-M   'P 1'
#
loop_
_entity.id
_entity.type
_entity.pdbx_description
1 polymer ?
#
loop_
_entity_poly.entity_id
_entity_poly.type
_entity_poly.pdbx_seq_one_letter_code
_entity_poly.pdbx_strand_id
1 'polypeptide(L)'
;MTTAPNAVSVGHDLLQRMSDARRKSDELFRVVKADSLYERPIPERHRIIFYVGHLEAFDWNLLHERLFGLKSFHPEFDRLFAFGIDPVGGGLPSDQPSDWPSLQSVRDYVAGIRSALDQRLADGIPESITLSDVDSNTLLNVAIEHRLMHVETLAYMLHQLPLDRKVRQVDAPLAASAPVAHRKVSIPSGQATLGLPGDGATFGWDNEFEIHTAHVPEFEIDRYMVTNAQYLEFMQSGGYETRDFWSDDDWNWKESNGIAHPVFWKKANGQWLYRTMFDEIPLPLDWPVYVSHADASAYARWAGKALPTEQEWHRVAYGTNDGSERLHPWGREAVDPNFGNFDFNRWDPAPVNAFPAGRSAFGVEGLLGNGWEWTSTVFAPFQGFAPFPFYRGYSADFFDSRHFVMKGGSALTAGCMLRPTFRNWFQSHYQYAYTGFRCVER
;
A
#
# COMPACT_ATOMS: atom_id res chain seq x y z
N MET A 1 34.94 -7.85 -4.33
CA MET A 1 34.47 -9.23 -4.01
C MET A 1 33.60 -9.08 -2.77
N THR A 2 32.32 -8.94 -2.94
CA THR A 2 31.33 -9.02 -1.85
C THR A 2 31.08 -10.51 -1.60
N THR A 3 31.51 -11.01 -0.45
CA THR A 3 31.21 -12.38 0.00
C THR A 3 29.69 -12.51 0.12
N ALA A 4 29.10 -13.51 -0.54
CA ALA A 4 27.70 -13.86 -0.34
C ALA A 4 27.42 -14.08 1.16
N PRO A 5 26.31 -13.55 1.70
CA PRO A 5 25.98 -13.77 3.11
C PRO A 5 25.83 -15.26 3.38
N ASN A 6 26.33 -15.71 4.53
CA ASN A 6 26.22 -17.11 4.98
C ASN A 6 24.74 -17.46 5.17
N ALA A 7 24.29 -18.65 4.79
CA ALA A 7 22.90 -19.13 4.95
C ALA A 7 22.36 -18.96 6.39
N VAL A 8 23.21 -19.10 7.41
CA VAL A 8 22.88 -18.84 8.83
C VAL A 8 22.55 -17.36 9.07
N SER A 9 23.22 -16.43 8.38
CA SER A 9 22.97 -14.99 8.50
C SER A 9 21.64 -14.59 7.85
N VAL A 10 21.29 -15.16 6.71
CA VAL A 10 20.03 -14.91 5.99
C VAL A 10 18.84 -15.42 6.78
N GLY A 11 18.94 -16.62 7.35
CA GLY A 11 17.88 -17.19 8.19
C GLY A 11 17.59 -16.36 9.44
N HIS A 12 18.63 -15.83 10.11
CA HIS A 12 18.45 -14.97 11.28
C HIS A 12 17.77 -13.64 10.94
N ASP A 13 18.10 -13.04 9.80
CA ASP A 13 17.46 -11.81 9.31
C ASP A 13 15.96 -12.02 9.06
N LEU A 14 15.58 -13.11 8.38
CA LEU A 14 14.16 -13.42 8.10
C LEU A 14 13.34 -13.63 9.37
N LEU A 15 13.89 -14.31 10.37
CA LEU A 15 13.22 -14.51 11.67
C LEU A 15 13.01 -13.19 12.41
N GLN A 16 14.02 -12.33 12.40
CA GLN A 16 13.90 -10.99 12.99
C GLN A 16 12.82 -10.16 12.27
N ARG A 17 12.82 -10.14 10.95
CA ARG A 17 11.83 -9.42 10.13
C ARG A 17 10.41 -9.95 10.36
N MET A 18 10.22 -11.25 10.50
CA MET A 18 8.91 -11.86 10.84
C MET A 18 8.44 -11.40 12.23
N SER A 19 9.33 -11.42 13.21
CA SER A 19 9.03 -10.91 14.57
C SER A 19 8.65 -9.43 14.54
N ASP A 20 9.39 -8.60 13.80
CA ASP A 20 9.10 -7.17 13.65
C ASP A 20 7.76 -6.92 12.93
N ALA A 21 7.44 -7.68 11.89
CA ALA A 21 6.15 -7.59 11.20
C ALA A 21 4.97 -7.95 12.12
N ARG A 22 5.11 -9.00 12.95
CA ARG A 22 4.12 -9.36 13.99
C ARG A 22 3.95 -8.23 15.02
N ARG A 23 5.05 -7.66 15.49
CA ARG A 23 5.01 -6.53 16.41
C ARG A 23 4.26 -5.33 15.83
N LYS A 24 4.47 -4.99 14.55
CA LYS A 24 3.74 -3.92 13.83
C LYS A 24 2.24 -4.18 13.80
N SER A 25 1.81 -5.40 13.45
CA SER A 25 0.39 -5.75 13.47
C SER A 25 -0.22 -5.70 14.88
N ASP A 26 0.52 -6.15 15.90
CA ASP A 26 0.05 -6.09 17.30
C ASP A 26 -0.09 -4.64 17.80
N GLU A 27 0.84 -3.76 17.43
CA GLU A 27 0.77 -2.32 17.73
C GLU A 27 -0.45 -1.67 17.07
N LEU A 28 -0.74 -2.03 15.82
CA LEU A 28 -1.91 -1.51 15.12
C LEU A 28 -3.22 -1.94 15.79
N PHE A 29 -3.38 -3.20 16.18
CA PHE A 29 -4.59 -3.66 16.88
C PHE A 29 -4.80 -2.98 18.24
N ARG A 30 -3.75 -2.47 18.89
CA ARG A 30 -3.88 -1.69 20.14
C ARG A 30 -4.53 -0.31 19.92
N VAL A 31 -4.61 0.16 18.68
CA VAL A 31 -5.35 1.40 18.33
C VAL A 31 -6.86 1.21 18.48
N VAL A 32 -7.36 -0.03 18.42
CA VAL A 32 -8.79 -0.33 18.48
C VAL A 32 -9.22 -0.64 19.89
N LYS A 33 -10.31 -0.01 20.35
CA LYS A 33 -10.93 -0.41 21.63
C LYS A 33 -11.49 -1.84 21.51
N ALA A 34 -11.38 -2.62 22.58
CA ALA A 34 -11.72 -4.04 22.57
C ALA A 34 -13.19 -4.32 22.16
N ASP A 35 -14.11 -3.45 22.53
CA ASP A 35 -15.53 -3.51 22.17
C ASP A 35 -15.81 -3.15 20.71
N SER A 36 -14.83 -2.61 20.01
CA SER A 36 -14.92 -2.18 18.61
C SER A 36 -14.30 -3.16 17.60
N LEU A 37 -13.74 -4.29 18.06
CA LEU A 37 -13.13 -5.30 17.18
C LEU A 37 -14.13 -5.98 16.22
N TYR A 38 -15.41 -5.95 16.54
CA TYR A 38 -16.47 -6.49 15.67
C TYR A 38 -17.08 -5.45 14.73
N GLU A 39 -16.58 -4.21 14.73
CA GLU A 39 -16.99 -3.17 13.78
C GLU A 39 -16.45 -3.48 12.37
N ARG A 40 -17.16 -2.93 11.36
CA ARG A 40 -16.77 -2.92 9.95
C ARG A 40 -16.57 -1.47 9.53
N PRO A 41 -15.33 -0.96 9.54
CA PRO A 41 -15.07 0.45 9.26
C PRO A 41 -15.33 0.86 7.81
N ILE A 42 -15.17 -0.07 6.87
CA ILE A 42 -15.38 0.09 5.43
C ILE A 42 -16.38 -0.97 4.97
N PRO A 43 -17.47 -0.61 4.27
CA PRO A 43 -18.51 -1.56 3.87
C PRO A 43 -18.00 -2.75 3.04
N GLU A 44 -17.00 -2.51 2.18
CA GLU A 44 -16.43 -3.51 1.26
C GLU A 44 -15.45 -4.46 1.94
N ARG A 45 -15.13 -4.24 3.21
CA ARG A 45 -14.12 -5.01 3.94
C ARG A 45 -14.72 -5.88 5.03
N HIS A 46 -13.95 -6.86 5.51
CA HIS A 46 -14.33 -7.68 6.66
C HIS A 46 -14.33 -6.86 7.96
N ARG A 47 -14.93 -7.42 9.00
CA ARG A 47 -14.84 -6.87 10.37
C ARG A 47 -13.41 -6.97 10.88
N ILE A 48 -13.06 -6.09 11.83
CA ILE A 48 -11.68 -6.06 12.36
C ILE A 48 -11.30 -7.41 12.98
N ILE A 49 -12.23 -8.10 13.65
CA ILE A 49 -11.99 -9.42 14.27
C ILE A 49 -11.50 -10.47 13.26
N PHE A 50 -11.95 -10.40 11.99
CA PHE A 50 -11.43 -11.26 10.94
C PHE A 50 -9.91 -11.10 10.81
N TYR A 51 -9.40 -9.87 10.76
CA TYR A 51 -7.98 -9.61 10.56
C TYR A 51 -7.13 -10.01 11.75
N VAL A 52 -7.69 -10.00 12.97
CA VAL A 52 -6.99 -10.54 14.15
C VAL A 52 -6.66 -12.02 13.97
N GLY A 53 -7.57 -12.80 13.39
CA GLY A 53 -7.32 -14.21 13.08
C GLY A 53 -6.55 -14.42 11.77
N HIS A 54 -6.89 -13.64 10.73
CA HIS A 54 -6.40 -13.81 9.36
C HIS A 54 -4.88 -13.71 9.23
N LEU A 55 -4.25 -12.74 9.88
CA LEU A 55 -2.80 -12.55 9.77
C LEU A 55 -2.02 -13.79 10.24
N GLU A 56 -2.48 -14.41 11.32
CA GLU A 56 -1.84 -15.63 11.80
C GLU A 56 -2.28 -16.87 11.01
N ALA A 57 -3.56 -16.93 10.61
CA ALA A 57 -4.07 -18.01 9.77
C ALA A 57 -3.37 -18.05 8.41
N PHE A 58 -3.03 -16.91 7.82
CA PHE A 58 -2.28 -16.86 6.58
C PHE A 58 -0.88 -17.45 6.75
N ASP A 59 -0.12 -16.97 7.74
CA ASP A 59 1.20 -17.53 8.05
C ASP A 59 1.12 -19.05 8.29
N TRP A 60 0.11 -19.48 9.06
CA TRP A 60 -0.12 -20.89 9.36
C TRP A 60 -0.41 -21.69 8.09
N ASN A 61 -1.41 -21.30 7.31
CA ASN A 61 -1.82 -22.00 6.09
C ASN A 61 -0.72 -22.03 5.03
N LEU A 62 0.15 -21.01 5.02
CA LEU A 62 1.28 -20.96 4.12
C LEU A 62 2.43 -21.90 4.55
N LEU A 63 2.74 -21.97 5.86
CA LEU A 63 3.98 -22.53 6.36
C LEU A 63 3.83 -23.90 7.02
N HIS A 64 2.70 -24.19 7.72
CA HIS A 64 2.61 -25.33 8.64
C HIS A 64 2.88 -26.67 7.96
N GLU A 65 2.22 -26.96 6.86
CA GLU A 65 2.39 -28.22 6.13
C GLU A 65 3.59 -28.16 5.19
N ARG A 66 3.68 -27.08 4.39
CA ARG A 66 4.70 -26.96 3.34
C ARG A 66 6.11 -26.89 3.91
N LEU A 67 6.32 -26.09 4.94
CA LEU A 67 7.65 -25.87 5.50
C LEU A 67 8.00 -26.87 6.61
N PHE A 68 7.02 -27.23 7.45
CA PHE A 68 7.28 -27.99 8.68
C PHE A 68 6.59 -29.36 8.75
N GLY A 69 5.76 -29.72 7.77
CA GLY A 69 5.00 -30.98 7.79
C GLY A 69 4.03 -31.12 8.98
N LEU A 70 3.59 -30.01 9.55
CA LEU A 70 2.66 -29.99 10.66
C LEU A 70 1.22 -30.18 10.17
N LYS A 71 0.39 -30.78 11.02
CA LYS A 71 -1.05 -30.88 10.78
C LYS A 71 -1.78 -29.73 11.43
N SER A 72 -2.86 -29.29 10.80
CA SER A 72 -3.76 -28.30 11.39
C SER A 72 -4.29 -28.78 12.74
N PHE A 73 -4.30 -27.89 13.74
CA PHE A 73 -4.90 -28.14 15.06
C PHE A 73 -6.31 -27.51 15.18
N HIS A 74 -6.69 -26.62 14.26
CA HIS A 74 -8.01 -25.98 14.24
C HIS A 74 -8.52 -25.75 12.80
N PRO A 75 -8.85 -26.81 12.05
CA PRO A 75 -9.19 -26.71 10.61
C PRO A 75 -10.38 -25.78 10.30
N GLU A 76 -11.28 -25.58 11.26
CA GLU A 76 -12.42 -24.69 11.10
C GLU A 76 -11.97 -23.22 11.06
N PHE A 77 -11.10 -22.79 11.99
CA PHE A 77 -10.56 -21.44 12.02
C PHE A 77 -9.56 -21.20 10.88
N ASP A 78 -8.77 -22.20 10.50
CA ASP A 78 -7.89 -22.13 9.34
C ASP A 78 -8.66 -21.75 8.08
N ARG A 79 -9.88 -22.30 7.90
CA ARG A 79 -10.76 -21.98 6.78
C ARG A 79 -11.49 -20.63 6.97
N LEU A 80 -12.00 -20.37 8.19
CA LEU A 80 -12.74 -19.15 8.51
C LEU A 80 -11.90 -17.89 8.23
N PHE A 81 -10.63 -17.94 8.60
CA PHE A 81 -9.70 -16.81 8.47
C PHE A 81 -8.85 -16.86 7.19
N ALA A 82 -9.09 -17.83 6.28
CA ALA A 82 -8.33 -17.98 5.03
C ALA A 82 -8.84 -17.06 3.90
N PHE A 83 -10.06 -16.50 3.99
CA PHE A 83 -10.66 -15.73 2.92
C PHE A 83 -9.85 -14.49 2.57
N GLY A 84 -9.83 -14.14 1.26
CA GLY A 84 -9.21 -12.91 0.78
C GLY A 84 -9.91 -11.65 1.30
N ILE A 85 -9.30 -10.51 1.06
CA ILE A 85 -9.76 -9.20 1.54
C ILE A 85 -11.04 -8.77 0.83
N ASP A 86 -11.22 -9.19 -0.43
CA ASP A 86 -12.35 -8.78 -1.26
C ASP A 86 -13.50 -9.79 -1.16
N PRO A 87 -14.75 -9.30 -1.14
CA PRO A 87 -15.92 -10.17 -1.10
C PRO A 87 -15.98 -11.11 -2.31
N VAL A 88 -16.23 -12.37 -2.07
CA VAL A 88 -16.43 -13.35 -3.15
C VAL A 88 -17.67 -12.97 -3.98
N GLY A 89 -17.48 -12.82 -5.30
CA GLY A 89 -18.58 -12.48 -6.23
C GLY A 89 -18.96 -11.00 -6.27
N GLY A 90 -18.15 -10.09 -5.70
CA GLY A 90 -18.32 -8.64 -5.80
C GLY A 90 -19.49 -8.06 -4.99
N GLY A 91 -20.12 -8.86 -4.13
CA GLY A 91 -21.16 -8.41 -3.19
C GLY A 91 -20.56 -7.84 -1.89
N LEU A 92 -21.29 -6.95 -1.21
CA LEU A 92 -20.89 -6.50 0.13
C LEU A 92 -21.04 -7.65 1.14
N PRO A 93 -20.11 -7.76 2.12
CA PRO A 93 -20.22 -8.75 3.19
C PRO A 93 -21.50 -8.52 4.02
N SER A 94 -22.27 -9.57 4.27
CA SER A 94 -23.55 -9.50 4.99
C SER A 94 -23.51 -10.06 6.41
N ASP A 95 -22.35 -10.56 6.87
CA ASP A 95 -22.15 -11.14 8.19
C ASP A 95 -22.43 -10.16 9.32
N GLN A 96 -22.95 -10.69 10.44
CA GLN A 96 -23.22 -9.95 11.66
C GLN A 96 -22.11 -10.18 12.71
N PRO A 97 -21.95 -9.31 13.72
CA PRO A 97 -21.00 -9.53 14.81
C PRO A 97 -21.15 -10.89 15.50
N SER A 98 -22.39 -11.39 15.62
CA SER A 98 -22.70 -12.70 16.23
C SER A 98 -22.23 -13.91 15.43
N ASP A 99 -21.90 -13.73 14.15
CA ASP A 99 -21.44 -14.83 13.28
C ASP A 99 -19.94 -15.14 13.49
N TRP A 100 -19.26 -14.28 14.23
CA TRP A 100 -17.83 -14.41 14.52
C TRP A 100 -17.55 -15.07 15.88
N PRO A 101 -16.47 -15.84 15.99
CA PRO A 101 -16.04 -16.44 17.26
C PRO A 101 -15.79 -15.39 18.33
N SER A 102 -15.82 -15.81 19.60
CA SER A 102 -15.44 -14.92 20.71
C SER A 102 -13.99 -14.43 20.55
N LEU A 103 -13.72 -13.22 21.01
CA LEU A 103 -12.36 -12.66 21.00
C LEU A 103 -11.36 -13.58 21.72
N GLN A 104 -11.78 -14.25 22.81
CA GLN A 104 -10.93 -15.18 23.53
C GLN A 104 -10.58 -16.39 22.67
N SER A 105 -11.54 -16.98 21.96
CA SER A 105 -11.29 -18.11 21.07
C SER A 105 -10.34 -17.75 19.92
N VAL A 106 -10.48 -16.53 19.36
CA VAL A 106 -9.56 -16.04 18.32
C VAL A 106 -8.16 -15.82 18.90
N ARG A 107 -8.04 -15.25 20.10
CA ARG A 107 -6.72 -15.09 20.76
C ARG A 107 -6.04 -16.41 21.09
N ASP A 108 -6.80 -17.40 21.54
CA ASP A 108 -6.25 -18.75 21.83
C ASP A 108 -5.74 -19.42 20.54
N TYR A 109 -6.47 -19.28 19.45
CA TYR A 109 -6.05 -19.73 18.13
C TYR A 109 -4.75 -19.02 17.67
N VAL A 110 -4.71 -17.71 17.74
CA VAL A 110 -3.52 -16.90 17.42
C VAL A 110 -2.31 -17.32 18.25
N ALA A 111 -2.48 -17.47 19.55
CA ALA A 111 -1.41 -17.91 20.46
C ALA A 111 -0.91 -19.31 20.12
N GLY A 112 -1.82 -20.23 19.77
CA GLY A 112 -1.48 -21.59 19.35
C GLY A 112 -0.63 -21.61 18.08
N ILE A 113 -1.00 -20.82 17.04
CA ILE A 113 -0.22 -20.69 15.81
C ILE A 113 1.17 -20.14 16.10
N ARG A 114 1.26 -19.02 16.82
CA ARG A 114 2.55 -18.39 17.14
C ARG A 114 3.46 -19.36 17.87
N SER A 115 2.94 -20.03 18.91
CA SER A 115 3.72 -21.02 19.66
C SER A 115 4.24 -22.15 18.77
N ALA A 116 3.40 -22.69 17.88
CA ALA A 116 3.77 -23.81 17.01
C ALA A 116 4.81 -23.39 15.96
N LEU A 117 4.63 -22.24 15.32
CA LEU A 117 5.57 -21.74 14.31
C LEU A 117 6.90 -21.30 14.94
N ASP A 118 6.85 -20.56 16.06
CA ASP A 118 8.06 -20.04 16.73
C ASP A 118 8.94 -21.18 17.24
N GLN A 119 8.34 -22.26 17.75
CA GLN A 119 9.09 -23.45 18.16
C GLN A 119 9.84 -24.07 16.96
N ARG A 120 9.19 -24.20 15.80
CA ARG A 120 9.80 -24.76 14.60
C ARG A 120 10.87 -23.87 14.00
N LEU A 121 10.60 -22.56 13.96
CA LEU A 121 11.55 -21.57 13.46
C LEU A 121 12.81 -21.48 14.36
N ALA A 122 12.66 -21.69 15.67
CA ALA A 122 13.79 -21.77 16.59
C ALA A 122 14.69 -22.99 16.34
N ASP A 123 14.14 -24.10 15.85
CA ASP A 123 14.90 -25.29 15.44
C ASP A 123 15.67 -25.09 14.12
N GLY A 124 15.39 -23.99 13.41
CA GLY A 124 16.01 -23.59 12.14
C GLY A 124 15.04 -23.65 10.94
N ILE A 125 15.39 -22.91 9.89
CA ILE A 125 14.63 -22.91 8.63
C ILE A 125 15.09 -24.10 7.79
N PRO A 126 14.18 -25.00 7.33
CA PRO A 126 14.56 -26.12 6.47
C PRO A 126 15.16 -25.63 5.14
N GLU A 127 16.30 -26.17 4.74
CA GLU A 127 16.98 -25.82 3.48
C GLU A 127 16.21 -26.31 2.24
N SER A 128 15.45 -27.40 2.38
CA SER A 128 14.64 -27.96 1.29
C SER A 128 13.22 -28.25 1.73
N ILE A 129 12.27 -27.93 0.86
CA ILE A 129 10.85 -28.18 1.07
C ILE A 129 10.46 -29.45 0.31
N THR A 130 9.93 -30.44 1.03
CA THR A 130 9.56 -31.76 0.45
C THR A 130 8.28 -31.71 -0.40
N LEU A 131 7.47 -30.65 -0.27
CA LEU A 131 6.10 -30.60 -0.81
C LEU A 131 5.87 -29.48 -1.84
N SER A 132 6.87 -28.66 -2.20
CA SER A 132 6.69 -27.59 -3.19
C SER A 132 7.96 -27.28 -3.95
N ASP A 133 7.81 -26.80 -5.19
CA ASP A 133 8.91 -26.30 -6.04
C ASP A 133 9.36 -24.87 -5.63
N VAL A 134 9.01 -24.41 -4.42
CA VAL A 134 9.27 -23.07 -3.91
C VAL A 134 10.18 -23.15 -2.70
N ASP A 135 11.21 -22.32 -2.66
CA ASP A 135 12.18 -22.29 -1.55
C ASP A 135 11.62 -21.65 -0.28
N SER A 136 12.23 -21.96 0.85
CA SER A 136 11.82 -21.50 2.19
C SER A 136 11.88 -19.96 2.32
N ASN A 137 12.87 -19.32 1.67
CA ASN A 137 13.04 -17.88 1.75
C ASN A 137 11.87 -17.14 1.06
N THR A 138 11.42 -17.66 -0.08
CA THR A 138 10.23 -17.13 -0.77
C THR A 138 8.99 -17.22 0.10
N LEU A 139 8.70 -18.36 0.73
CA LEU A 139 7.53 -18.49 1.60
C LEU A 139 7.59 -17.57 2.81
N LEU A 140 8.75 -17.42 3.44
CA LEU A 140 8.91 -16.52 4.59
C LEU A 140 8.80 -15.04 4.20
N ASN A 141 9.38 -14.64 3.06
CA ASN A 141 9.21 -13.27 2.56
C ASN A 141 7.74 -12.99 2.22
N VAL A 142 7.02 -13.94 1.62
CA VAL A 142 5.57 -13.82 1.36
C VAL A 142 4.80 -13.65 2.68
N ALA A 143 5.08 -14.43 3.72
CA ALA A 143 4.44 -14.27 5.03
C ALA A 143 4.69 -12.88 5.63
N ILE A 144 5.95 -12.43 5.60
CA ILE A 144 6.36 -11.13 6.14
C ILE A 144 5.68 -9.98 5.38
N GLU A 145 5.81 -9.94 4.05
CA GLU A 145 5.29 -8.82 3.26
C GLU A 145 3.75 -8.83 3.18
N HIS A 146 3.10 -9.99 3.12
CA HIS A 146 1.65 -10.10 3.23
C HIS A 146 1.14 -9.47 4.53
N ARG A 147 1.76 -9.77 5.66
CA ARG A 147 1.41 -9.18 6.95
C ARG A 147 1.60 -7.67 6.93
N LEU A 148 2.72 -7.17 6.40
CA LEU A 148 3.00 -5.73 6.33
C LEU A 148 2.07 -4.97 5.39
N MET A 149 1.66 -5.57 4.26
CA MET A 149 0.62 -5.03 3.38
C MET A 149 -0.73 -4.94 4.12
N HIS A 150 -1.06 -5.95 4.91
CA HIS A 150 -2.27 -5.91 5.74
C HIS A 150 -2.20 -4.90 6.87
N VAL A 151 -1.03 -4.62 7.45
CA VAL A 151 -0.87 -3.54 8.44
C VAL A 151 -1.23 -2.20 7.81
N GLU A 152 -0.79 -1.92 6.59
CA GLU A 152 -1.19 -0.71 5.87
C GLU A 152 -2.69 -0.70 5.52
N THR A 153 -3.22 -1.81 5.00
CA THR A 153 -4.65 -1.97 4.70
C THR A 153 -5.51 -1.73 5.95
N LEU A 154 -5.15 -2.33 7.07
CA LEU A 154 -5.84 -2.14 8.34
C LEU A 154 -5.74 -0.69 8.81
N ALA A 155 -4.61 -0.03 8.63
CA ALA A 155 -4.45 1.34 9.07
C ALA A 155 -5.46 2.27 8.39
N TYR A 156 -5.62 2.23 7.06
CA TYR A 156 -6.63 3.06 6.40
C TYR A 156 -8.08 2.60 6.72
N MET A 157 -8.30 1.34 7.01
CA MET A 157 -9.61 0.88 7.52
C MET A 157 -9.89 1.46 8.91
N LEU A 158 -8.94 1.35 9.85
CA LEU A 158 -9.07 1.91 11.20
C LEU A 158 -9.17 3.43 11.18
N HIS A 159 -8.61 4.09 10.18
CA HIS A 159 -8.79 5.51 9.96
C HIS A 159 -10.27 5.88 9.82
N GLN A 160 -11.08 5.02 9.16
CA GLN A 160 -12.51 5.23 8.98
C GLN A 160 -13.35 4.91 10.24
N LEU A 161 -12.75 4.28 11.25
CA LEU A 161 -13.44 4.03 12.52
C LEU A 161 -13.75 5.37 13.24
N PRO A 162 -14.92 5.53 13.91
CA PRO A 162 -15.18 6.69 14.73
C PRO A 162 -14.06 6.97 15.74
N LEU A 163 -13.76 8.24 16.00
CA LEU A 163 -12.63 8.62 16.86
C LEU A 163 -12.76 8.07 18.28
N ASP A 164 -14.01 8.01 18.80
CA ASP A 164 -14.31 7.45 20.12
C ASP A 164 -14.16 5.93 20.20
N ARG A 165 -13.99 5.24 19.09
CA ARG A 165 -13.73 3.80 19.00
C ARG A 165 -12.22 3.47 18.98
N LYS A 166 -11.39 4.47 18.95
CA LYS A 166 -9.93 4.33 18.92
C LYS A 166 -9.28 4.68 20.24
N VAL A 167 -8.12 4.05 20.48
CA VAL A 167 -7.22 4.41 21.58
C VAL A 167 -6.20 5.39 21.01
N ARG A 168 -6.28 6.63 21.46
CA ARG A 168 -5.38 7.69 20.98
C ARG A 168 -3.92 7.34 21.27
N GLN A 169 -3.08 7.46 20.24
CA GLN A 169 -1.64 7.43 20.38
C GLN A 169 -1.09 8.86 20.56
N VAL A 170 0.14 8.98 21.03
CA VAL A 170 0.77 10.29 21.22
C VAL A 170 1.02 10.94 19.87
N ASP A 171 0.53 12.16 19.68
CA ASP A 171 0.67 12.91 18.45
C ASP A 171 1.83 13.89 18.54
N ALA A 172 2.59 14.03 17.46
CA ALA A 172 3.47 15.18 17.28
C ALA A 172 2.60 16.42 16.99
N PRO A 173 2.93 17.60 17.54
CA PRO A 173 2.22 18.83 17.21
C PRO A 173 2.28 19.06 15.69
N LEU A 174 1.13 19.42 15.12
CA LEU A 174 1.06 19.80 13.71
C LEU A 174 1.68 21.18 13.53
N ALA A 175 2.60 21.30 12.58
CA ALA A 175 3.13 22.58 12.17
C ALA A 175 2.05 23.42 11.46
N ALA A 176 2.19 24.74 11.46
CA ALA A 176 1.35 25.61 10.67
C ALA A 176 1.49 25.24 9.19
N SER A 177 0.37 25.14 8.49
CA SER A 177 0.28 24.73 7.09
C SER A 177 0.07 25.96 6.20
N ALA A 178 0.81 26.03 5.09
CA ALA A 178 0.65 27.06 4.06
C ALA A 178 0.78 26.43 2.67
N PRO A 179 0.08 26.95 1.63
CA PRO A 179 0.18 26.41 0.29
C PRO A 179 1.62 26.39 -0.22
N VAL A 180 2.00 25.27 -0.87
CA VAL A 180 3.30 25.12 -1.53
C VAL A 180 3.18 25.54 -2.98
N ALA A 181 4.15 26.33 -3.45
CA ALA A 181 4.15 26.80 -4.85
C ALA A 181 4.27 25.62 -5.81
N HIS A 182 3.38 25.55 -6.77
CA HIS A 182 3.43 24.59 -7.86
C HIS A 182 4.72 24.74 -8.68
N ARG A 183 5.37 23.66 -8.99
CA ARG A 183 6.57 23.60 -9.82
C ARG A 183 6.52 22.35 -10.71
N LYS A 184 7.03 22.49 -11.93
CA LYS A 184 7.24 21.38 -12.85
C LYS A 184 8.72 21.06 -12.99
N VAL A 185 9.00 19.86 -13.44
CA VAL A 185 10.33 19.35 -13.75
C VAL A 185 10.29 18.70 -15.13
N SER A 186 11.19 19.10 -16.02
CA SER A 186 11.36 18.48 -17.32
C SER A 186 12.15 17.20 -17.16
N ILE A 187 11.65 16.11 -17.72
CA ILE A 187 12.24 14.77 -17.69
C ILE A 187 12.68 14.44 -19.11
N PRO A 188 14.00 14.29 -19.36
CA PRO A 188 14.49 13.94 -20.69
C PRO A 188 14.08 12.52 -21.07
N SER A 189 13.92 12.29 -22.37
CA SER A 189 13.66 10.94 -22.89
C SER A 189 14.72 9.94 -22.42
N GLY A 190 14.32 8.69 -22.25
CA GLY A 190 15.24 7.64 -21.79
C GLY A 190 14.56 6.31 -21.58
N GLN A 191 15.26 5.39 -20.95
CA GLN A 191 14.74 4.06 -20.65
C GLN A 191 14.20 3.99 -19.23
N ALA A 192 13.22 3.11 -19.04
CA ALA A 192 12.73 2.66 -17.74
C ALA A 192 12.78 1.14 -17.70
N THR A 193 13.46 0.57 -16.69
CA THR A 193 13.60 -0.89 -16.52
C THR A 193 12.64 -1.35 -15.43
N LEU A 194 11.57 -2.01 -15.83
CA LEU A 194 10.54 -2.54 -14.93
C LEU A 194 10.73 -4.04 -14.73
N GLY A 195 10.27 -4.51 -13.57
CA GLY A 195 10.31 -5.93 -13.24
C GLY A 195 11.66 -6.42 -12.73
N LEU A 196 11.65 -7.67 -12.27
CA LEU A 196 12.81 -8.41 -11.76
C LEU A 196 13.21 -9.53 -12.74
N PRO A 197 14.50 -9.87 -12.82
CA PRO A 197 14.90 -11.07 -13.53
C PRO A 197 14.41 -12.32 -12.81
N GLY A 198 13.93 -13.31 -13.56
CA GLY A 198 13.44 -14.60 -13.01
C GLY A 198 14.55 -15.57 -12.60
N ASP A 199 15.70 -15.07 -12.14
CA ASP A 199 16.87 -15.88 -11.76
C ASP A 199 16.84 -16.38 -10.31
N GLY A 200 15.82 -16.01 -9.54
CA GLY A 200 15.66 -16.39 -8.13
C GLY A 200 16.63 -15.71 -7.15
N ALA A 201 17.46 -14.76 -7.60
CA ALA A 201 18.44 -14.09 -6.75
C ALA A 201 17.81 -13.07 -5.80
N THR A 202 16.66 -12.50 -6.17
CA THR A 202 15.97 -11.46 -5.40
C THR A 202 14.49 -11.82 -5.25
N PHE A 203 13.96 -11.67 -4.03
CA PHE A 203 12.53 -11.85 -3.80
C PHE A 203 11.73 -10.73 -4.45
N GLY A 204 10.64 -11.12 -5.10
CA GLY A 204 9.58 -10.26 -5.60
C GLY A 204 8.26 -11.02 -5.62
N TRP A 205 7.14 -10.32 -5.66
CA TRP A 205 5.83 -10.92 -5.88
C TRP A 205 5.67 -11.36 -7.34
N ASP A 206 4.74 -12.25 -7.60
CA ASP A 206 4.53 -12.83 -8.94
C ASP A 206 4.35 -11.79 -10.06
N ASN A 207 3.71 -10.66 -9.76
CA ASN A 207 3.50 -9.56 -10.71
C ASN A 207 4.72 -8.65 -10.93
N GLU A 208 5.82 -8.88 -10.20
CA GLU A 208 7.07 -8.14 -10.35
C GLU A 208 8.01 -8.77 -11.41
N PHE A 209 7.63 -9.88 -12.07
CA PHE A 209 8.39 -10.59 -13.09
C PHE A 209 7.65 -10.53 -14.44
N GLU A 210 8.33 -10.56 -15.61
CA GLU A 210 9.77 -10.58 -15.88
C GLU A 210 10.30 -9.18 -16.16
N ILE A 211 11.64 -9.01 -16.01
CA ILE A 211 12.31 -7.75 -16.32
C ILE A 211 12.13 -7.37 -17.79
N HIS A 212 11.84 -6.11 -18.03
CA HIS A 212 11.76 -5.55 -19.38
C HIS A 212 12.07 -4.05 -19.35
N THR A 213 12.42 -3.50 -20.52
CA THR A 213 12.77 -2.10 -20.66
C THR A 213 11.78 -1.41 -21.59
N ALA A 214 11.31 -0.24 -21.20
CA ALA A 214 10.44 0.62 -22.00
C ALA A 214 11.13 1.94 -22.33
N HIS A 215 10.95 2.44 -23.55
CA HIS A 215 11.37 3.79 -23.90
C HIS A 215 10.32 4.80 -23.45
N VAL A 216 10.75 5.82 -22.72
CA VAL A 216 9.92 6.91 -22.23
C VAL A 216 10.33 8.19 -22.97
N PRO A 217 9.42 8.84 -23.76
CA PRO A 217 9.67 10.14 -24.37
C PRO A 217 9.92 11.22 -23.30
N GLU A 218 10.38 12.39 -23.71
CA GLU A 218 10.47 13.55 -22.81
C GLU A 218 9.08 14.05 -22.40
N PHE A 219 8.96 14.54 -21.18
CA PHE A 219 7.72 15.11 -20.63
C PHE A 219 8.00 16.03 -19.44
N GLU A 220 7.02 16.80 -19.03
CA GLU A 220 7.05 17.54 -17.76
C GLU A 220 6.21 16.85 -16.70
N ILE A 221 6.66 16.89 -15.45
CA ILE A 221 5.95 16.33 -14.30
C ILE A 221 5.89 17.33 -13.15
N ASP A 222 4.83 17.30 -12.35
CA ASP A 222 4.75 18.06 -11.12
C ASP A 222 5.84 17.61 -10.13
N ARG A 223 6.59 18.57 -9.56
CA ARG A 223 7.67 18.30 -8.60
C ARG A 223 7.16 17.60 -7.36
N TYR A 224 5.97 17.93 -6.90
CA TYR A 224 5.30 17.40 -5.72
C TYR A 224 4.00 16.71 -6.11
N MET A 225 3.47 15.88 -5.20
CA MET A 225 2.09 15.41 -5.29
C MET A 225 1.13 16.61 -5.27
N VAL A 226 -0.03 16.46 -5.87
CA VAL A 226 -1.12 17.47 -5.77
C VAL A 226 -1.50 17.64 -4.31
N THR A 227 -1.51 18.89 -3.85
CA THR A 227 -1.79 19.24 -2.47
C THR A 227 -3.28 19.44 -2.20
N ASN A 228 -3.66 19.41 -0.91
CA ASN A 228 -5.01 19.77 -0.49
C ASN A 228 -5.42 21.19 -0.97
N ALA A 229 -4.48 22.16 -1.00
CA ALA A 229 -4.77 23.51 -1.51
C ALA A 229 -5.18 23.47 -2.99
N GLN A 230 -4.39 22.80 -3.83
CA GLN A 230 -4.68 22.70 -5.27
C GLN A 230 -5.97 21.93 -5.55
N TYR A 231 -6.21 20.87 -4.79
CA TYR A 231 -7.44 20.08 -4.93
C TYR A 231 -8.69 20.87 -4.47
N LEU A 232 -8.53 21.72 -3.46
CA LEU A 232 -9.60 22.63 -3.03
C LEU A 232 -9.97 23.64 -4.12
N GLU A 233 -9.00 24.14 -4.90
CA GLU A 233 -9.24 24.98 -6.06
C GLU A 233 -10.07 24.27 -7.14
N PHE A 234 -9.75 23.00 -7.43
CA PHE A 234 -10.54 22.15 -8.33
C PHE A 234 -11.99 22.04 -7.86
N MET A 235 -12.20 21.74 -6.58
CA MET A 235 -13.53 21.62 -6.01
C MET A 235 -14.30 22.95 -6.08
N GLN A 236 -13.64 24.06 -5.73
CA GLN A 236 -14.26 25.40 -5.74
C GLN A 236 -14.60 25.89 -7.16
N SER A 237 -13.90 25.39 -8.18
CA SER A 237 -14.19 25.67 -9.60
C SER A 237 -15.29 24.78 -10.18
N GLY A 238 -16.00 24.01 -9.36
CA GLY A 238 -17.08 23.15 -9.83
C GLY A 238 -16.60 21.80 -10.38
N GLY A 239 -15.44 21.29 -9.89
CA GLY A 239 -14.85 20.06 -10.38
C GLY A 239 -15.74 18.83 -10.17
N TYR A 240 -16.50 18.78 -9.08
CA TYR A 240 -17.46 17.70 -8.81
C TYR A 240 -18.82 17.89 -9.51
N GLU A 241 -19.13 19.09 -9.97
CA GLU A 241 -20.39 19.43 -10.65
C GLU A 241 -20.27 19.38 -12.17
N THR A 242 -19.05 19.42 -12.72
CA THR A 242 -18.80 19.46 -14.16
C THR A 242 -18.54 18.06 -14.71
N ARG A 243 -19.53 17.51 -15.40
CA ARG A 243 -19.49 16.15 -15.96
C ARG A 243 -18.33 15.90 -16.93
N ASP A 244 -17.91 16.92 -17.68
CA ASP A 244 -16.88 16.78 -18.72
C ASP A 244 -15.49 16.38 -18.18
N PHE A 245 -15.26 16.54 -16.87
CA PHE A 245 -14.03 16.10 -16.23
C PHE A 245 -14.01 14.61 -15.86
N TRP A 246 -15.16 13.93 -15.90
CA TRP A 246 -15.33 12.54 -15.48
C TRP A 246 -15.58 11.63 -16.67
N SER A 247 -15.15 10.36 -16.60
CA SER A 247 -15.65 9.34 -17.50
C SER A 247 -17.12 9.04 -17.18
N ASP A 248 -17.85 8.37 -18.08
CA ASP A 248 -19.24 8.01 -17.84
C ASP A 248 -19.40 7.11 -16.62
N ASP A 249 -18.50 6.14 -16.45
CA ASP A 249 -18.51 5.20 -15.33
C ASP A 249 -18.19 5.90 -14.01
N ASP A 250 -17.17 6.79 -14.00
CA ASP A 250 -16.77 7.54 -12.81
C ASP A 250 -17.85 8.53 -12.38
N TRP A 251 -18.49 9.20 -13.36
CA TRP A 251 -19.61 10.11 -13.09
C TRP A 251 -20.78 9.36 -12.45
N ASN A 252 -21.19 8.24 -13.05
CA ASN A 252 -22.30 7.43 -12.54
C ASN A 252 -22.01 6.90 -11.14
N TRP A 253 -20.79 6.45 -10.89
CA TRP A 253 -20.35 6.02 -9.56
C TRP A 253 -20.45 7.17 -8.54
N LYS A 254 -19.89 8.32 -8.88
CA LYS A 254 -19.88 9.52 -8.04
C LYS A 254 -21.30 9.95 -7.66
N GLU A 255 -22.20 10.06 -8.66
CA GLU A 255 -23.60 10.43 -8.43
C GLU A 255 -24.34 9.39 -7.58
N SER A 256 -24.20 8.10 -7.90
CA SER A 256 -24.91 7.02 -7.20
C SER A 256 -24.49 6.88 -5.74
N ASN A 257 -23.25 7.26 -5.41
CA ASN A 257 -22.71 7.18 -4.05
C ASN A 257 -22.66 8.54 -3.33
N GLY A 258 -23.11 9.63 -3.98
CA GLY A 258 -23.15 10.96 -3.38
C GLY A 258 -21.76 11.51 -3.08
N ILE A 259 -20.74 11.17 -3.88
CA ILE A 259 -19.37 11.61 -3.67
C ILE A 259 -19.22 13.08 -4.08
N ALA A 260 -18.84 13.94 -3.14
CA ALA A 260 -18.73 15.38 -3.32
C ALA A 260 -17.41 15.97 -2.80
N HIS A 261 -16.55 15.17 -2.23
CA HIS A 261 -15.23 15.58 -1.71
C HIS A 261 -14.39 14.33 -1.35
N PRO A 262 -13.08 14.46 -1.15
CA PRO A 262 -12.23 13.37 -0.65
C PRO A 262 -12.73 12.78 0.67
N VAL A 263 -12.65 11.47 0.85
CA VAL A 263 -13.18 10.75 2.04
C VAL A 263 -12.53 11.19 3.36
N PHE A 264 -11.27 11.65 3.30
CA PHE A 264 -10.55 12.16 4.48
C PHE A 264 -10.88 13.61 4.83
N TRP A 265 -11.72 14.27 4.03
CA TRP A 265 -12.16 15.63 4.30
C TRP A 265 -13.55 15.64 4.91
N LYS A 266 -13.81 16.66 5.73
CA LYS A 266 -15.12 16.90 6.34
C LYS A 266 -15.42 18.38 6.32
N LYS A 267 -16.65 18.74 6.01
CA LYS A 267 -17.10 20.13 6.10
C LYS A 267 -17.82 20.36 7.41
N ALA A 268 -17.35 21.31 8.24
CA ALA A 268 -17.99 21.69 9.49
C ALA A 268 -17.94 23.21 9.65
N ASN A 269 -19.08 23.81 10.02
CA ASN A 269 -19.20 25.27 10.24
C ASN A 269 -18.66 26.14 9.07
N GLY A 270 -18.85 25.66 7.84
CA GLY A 270 -18.35 26.35 6.63
C GLY A 270 -16.88 26.18 6.34
N GLN A 271 -16.13 25.47 7.16
CA GLN A 271 -14.70 25.22 6.99
C GLN A 271 -14.43 23.77 6.63
N TRP A 272 -13.37 23.54 5.86
CA TRP A 272 -12.87 22.20 5.59
C TRP A 272 -11.92 21.75 6.70
N LEU A 273 -12.17 20.55 7.19
CA LEU A 273 -11.34 19.83 8.13
C LEU A 273 -10.74 18.61 7.43
N TYR A 274 -9.56 18.19 7.88
CA TYR A 274 -8.95 16.92 7.55
C TYR A 274 -9.14 15.96 8.73
N ARG A 275 -9.59 14.75 8.43
CA ARG A 275 -9.69 13.68 9.39
C ARG A 275 -8.36 12.96 9.43
N THR A 276 -7.59 13.15 10.50
CA THR A 276 -6.39 12.38 10.81
C THR A 276 -6.75 11.04 11.46
N MET A 277 -5.76 10.21 11.73
CA MET A 277 -6.00 8.94 12.42
C MET A 277 -6.74 9.15 13.76
N PHE A 278 -6.43 10.20 14.51
CA PHE A 278 -6.93 10.39 15.89
C PHE A 278 -7.68 11.70 16.12
N ASP A 279 -7.76 12.60 15.16
CA ASP A 279 -8.36 13.93 15.28
C ASP A 279 -9.07 14.41 14.02
N GLU A 280 -9.81 15.50 14.16
CA GLU A 280 -10.25 16.35 13.06
C GLU A 280 -9.52 17.70 13.22
N ILE A 281 -8.77 18.10 12.21
CA ILE A 281 -7.94 19.31 12.23
C ILE A 281 -8.33 20.24 11.07
N PRO A 282 -8.03 21.56 11.12
CA PRO A 282 -8.13 22.39 9.93
C PRO A 282 -7.39 21.77 8.76
N LEU A 283 -7.96 21.86 7.55
CA LEU A 283 -7.40 21.21 6.37
C LEU A 283 -5.95 21.65 6.13
N PRO A 284 -4.95 20.74 6.19
CA PRO A 284 -3.55 21.07 5.93
C PRO A 284 -3.32 21.31 4.44
N LEU A 285 -3.07 22.55 4.06
CA LEU A 285 -3.04 22.97 2.65
C LEU A 285 -1.81 22.45 1.88
N ASP A 286 -0.75 22.09 2.56
CA ASP A 286 0.54 21.61 2.03
C ASP A 286 0.69 20.08 2.08
N TRP A 287 -0.31 19.35 2.60
CA TRP A 287 -0.29 17.89 2.56
C TRP A 287 -0.79 17.37 1.20
N PRO A 288 -0.34 16.18 0.77
CA PRO A 288 -0.91 15.52 -0.40
C PRO A 288 -2.41 15.26 -0.19
N VAL A 289 -3.20 15.44 -1.22
CA VAL A 289 -4.60 15.02 -1.21
C VAL A 289 -4.68 13.51 -1.42
N TYR A 290 -5.47 12.81 -0.61
CA TYR A 290 -5.80 11.39 -0.82
C TYR A 290 -7.17 11.26 -1.46
N VAL A 291 -7.21 10.59 -2.60
CA VAL A 291 -8.40 10.50 -3.48
C VAL A 291 -8.43 9.16 -4.21
N SER A 292 -9.57 8.82 -4.81
CA SER A 292 -9.68 7.71 -5.76
C SER A 292 -8.98 8.02 -7.09
N HIS A 293 -8.76 6.99 -7.92
CA HIS A 293 -8.23 7.18 -9.27
C HIS A 293 -9.20 8.00 -10.14
N ALA A 294 -10.51 7.83 -9.96
CA ALA A 294 -11.55 8.61 -10.64
C ALA A 294 -11.42 10.11 -10.32
N ASP A 295 -11.27 10.45 -9.04
CA ASP A 295 -11.03 11.82 -8.57
C ASP A 295 -9.74 12.43 -9.14
N ALA A 296 -8.65 11.66 -9.10
CA ALA A 296 -7.34 12.07 -9.63
C ALA A 296 -7.39 12.33 -11.14
N SER A 297 -8.10 11.46 -11.87
CA SER A 297 -8.31 11.59 -13.32
C SER A 297 -9.15 12.81 -13.68
N ALA A 298 -10.21 13.09 -12.89
CA ALA A 298 -11.03 14.28 -13.07
C ALA A 298 -10.24 15.57 -12.84
N TYR A 299 -9.44 15.62 -11.77
CA TYR A 299 -8.53 16.73 -11.51
C TYR A 299 -7.55 16.94 -12.67
N ALA A 300 -6.92 15.87 -13.15
CA ALA A 300 -5.95 15.96 -14.23
C ALA A 300 -6.58 16.54 -15.51
N ARG A 301 -7.79 16.12 -15.88
CA ARG A 301 -8.53 16.69 -17.02
C ARG A 301 -8.88 18.17 -16.81
N TRP A 302 -9.37 18.54 -15.62
CA TRP A 302 -9.63 19.94 -15.27
C TRP A 302 -8.38 20.81 -15.41
N ALA A 303 -7.23 20.31 -14.98
CA ALA A 303 -5.94 21.01 -15.08
C ALA A 303 -5.33 21.01 -16.49
N GLY A 304 -5.96 20.36 -17.48
CA GLY A 304 -5.41 20.19 -18.83
C GLY A 304 -4.17 19.28 -18.88
N LYS A 305 -4.04 18.35 -17.93
CA LYS A 305 -2.91 17.44 -17.71
C LYS A 305 -3.35 15.98 -17.79
N ALA A 306 -2.44 15.06 -17.48
CA ALA A 306 -2.71 13.62 -17.36
C ALA A 306 -2.04 13.03 -16.11
N LEU A 307 -2.50 11.84 -15.68
CA LEU A 307 -1.74 11.01 -14.75
C LEU A 307 -0.53 10.38 -15.46
N PRO A 308 0.61 10.20 -14.78
CA PRO A 308 1.74 9.49 -15.36
C PRO A 308 1.39 8.04 -15.67
N THR A 309 2.01 7.44 -16.66
CA THR A 309 2.07 5.99 -16.80
C THR A 309 3.03 5.40 -15.77
N GLU A 310 2.96 4.08 -15.53
CA GLU A 310 3.90 3.37 -14.66
C GLU A 310 5.36 3.57 -15.12
N GLN A 311 5.59 3.55 -16.45
CA GLN A 311 6.90 3.76 -17.04
C GLN A 311 7.43 5.19 -16.83
N GLU A 312 6.57 6.21 -17.01
CA GLU A 312 6.94 7.61 -16.78
C GLU A 312 7.26 7.83 -15.29
N TRP A 313 6.43 7.31 -14.38
CA TRP A 313 6.68 7.39 -12.95
C TRP A 313 8.01 6.71 -12.57
N HIS A 314 8.26 5.50 -13.09
CA HIS A 314 9.50 4.75 -12.86
C HIS A 314 10.72 5.53 -13.36
N ARG A 315 10.65 6.08 -14.57
CA ARG A 315 11.71 6.91 -15.16
C ARG A 315 12.06 8.10 -14.25
N VAL A 316 11.04 8.79 -13.73
CA VAL A 316 11.21 9.92 -12.82
C VAL A 316 11.86 9.52 -11.50
N ALA A 317 11.46 8.39 -10.95
CA ALA A 317 11.92 7.95 -9.64
C ALA A 317 13.36 7.43 -9.65
N TYR A 318 13.68 6.59 -10.63
CA TYR A 318 14.91 5.81 -10.60
C TYR A 318 15.90 6.19 -11.72
N GLY A 319 15.45 6.78 -12.81
CA GLY A 319 16.32 7.18 -13.93
C GLY A 319 17.24 8.34 -13.60
N THR A 320 18.30 8.46 -14.40
CA THR A 320 19.29 9.54 -14.31
C THR A 320 19.56 10.15 -15.69
N ASN A 321 20.28 11.27 -15.72
CA ASN A 321 20.64 11.95 -16.98
C ASN A 321 21.66 11.18 -17.82
N ASP A 322 22.45 10.31 -17.20
CA ASP A 322 23.45 9.48 -17.90
C ASP A 322 22.88 8.13 -18.38
N GLY A 323 21.58 7.90 -18.17
CA GLY A 323 20.87 6.69 -18.58
C GLY A 323 21.00 5.51 -17.61
N SER A 324 21.69 5.68 -16.47
CA SER A 324 21.69 4.70 -15.39
C SER A 324 20.41 4.77 -14.55
N GLU A 325 20.16 3.76 -13.73
CA GLU A 325 19.06 3.74 -12.77
C GLU A 325 19.58 3.57 -11.33
N ARG A 326 18.87 4.19 -10.39
CA ARG A 326 19.17 4.15 -8.97
C ARG A 326 18.33 3.10 -8.26
N LEU A 327 18.81 2.63 -7.10
CA LEU A 327 18.05 1.73 -6.23
C LEU A 327 16.87 2.44 -5.57
N HIS A 328 17.09 3.68 -5.15
CA HIS A 328 16.06 4.58 -4.60
C HIS A 328 16.15 5.93 -5.31
N PRO A 329 15.11 6.78 -5.25
CA PRO A 329 15.17 8.12 -5.84
C PRO A 329 16.39 8.93 -5.39
N TRP A 330 16.75 8.84 -4.12
CA TRP A 330 17.92 9.54 -3.51
C TRP A 330 19.26 8.89 -3.83
N GLY A 331 19.32 7.63 -4.27
CA GLY A 331 20.59 6.96 -4.58
C GLY A 331 20.65 5.51 -4.11
N ARG A 332 21.78 5.15 -3.46
CA ARG A 332 22.05 3.79 -2.98
C ARG A 332 21.94 3.64 -1.47
N GLU A 333 21.75 4.73 -0.76
CA GLU A 333 21.60 4.75 0.68
C GLU A 333 20.36 3.96 1.10
N ALA A 334 20.49 3.25 2.22
CA ALA A 334 19.38 2.49 2.80
C ALA A 334 18.18 3.40 3.13
N VAL A 335 17.01 2.80 3.21
CA VAL A 335 15.78 3.49 3.63
C VAL A 335 16.00 4.12 5.02
N ASP A 336 15.76 5.44 5.12
CA ASP A 336 15.94 6.23 6.34
C ASP A 336 14.85 7.32 6.41
N PRO A 337 14.31 7.63 7.60
CA PRO A 337 13.24 8.63 7.79
C PRO A 337 13.54 10.04 7.27
N ASN A 338 14.80 10.38 7.00
CA ASN A 338 15.17 11.66 6.40
C ASN A 338 14.83 11.76 4.90
N PHE A 339 14.61 10.62 4.24
CA PHE A 339 14.31 10.57 2.81
C PHE A 339 12.82 10.59 2.49
N GLY A 340 11.94 10.28 3.46
CA GLY A 340 10.51 10.25 3.21
C GLY A 340 9.68 9.90 4.45
N ASN A 341 8.38 10.03 4.31
CA ASN A 341 7.40 9.61 5.30
C ASN A 341 6.91 8.19 4.96
N PHE A 342 7.54 7.17 5.50
CA PHE A 342 7.26 5.74 5.29
C PHE A 342 7.68 4.93 6.53
N ASP A 343 7.54 3.61 6.47
CA ASP A 343 7.96 2.64 7.48
C ASP A 343 7.35 2.87 8.86
N PHE A 344 6.08 3.30 8.88
CA PHE A 344 5.29 3.52 10.12
C PHE A 344 5.84 4.63 11.03
N ASN A 345 6.59 5.58 10.49
CA ASN A 345 7.14 6.69 11.27
C ASN A 345 6.08 7.71 11.71
N ARG A 346 4.98 7.83 10.94
CA ARG A 346 3.85 8.73 11.22
C ARG A 346 2.54 8.05 10.87
N TRP A 347 1.46 8.44 11.53
CA TRP A 347 0.13 8.00 11.19
C TRP A 347 -0.46 8.76 9.99
N ASP A 348 -0.11 10.01 9.85
CA ASP A 348 -0.71 10.94 8.91
C ASP A 348 0.33 11.49 7.92
N PRO A 349 -0.11 12.11 6.81
CA PRO A 349 0.80 12.75 5.87
C PRO A 349 1.65 13.86 6.49
N ALA A 350 2.68 14.23 5.77
CA ALA A 350 3.52 15.40 6.02
C ALA A 350 3.41 16.38 4.85
N PRO A 351 3.85 17.65 5.00
CA PRO A 351 3.97 18.57 3.88
C PRO A 351 4.73 17.96 2.69
N VAL A 352 4.24 18.19 1.46
CA VAL A 352 4.82 17.59 0.24
C VAL A 352 6.30 17.94 0.01
N ASN A 353 6.81 18.98 0.65
CA ASN A 353 8.19 19.45 0.59
C ASN A 353 9.01 19.15 1.85
N ALA A 354 8.52 18.27 2.74
CA ALA A 354 9.16 17.99 4.02
C ALA A 354 10.47 17.19 3.90
N PHE A 355 10.66 16.45 2.80
CA PHE A 355 11.77 15.50 2.65
C PHE A 355 12.63 15.78 1.39
N PRO A 356 13.30 16.94 1.30
CA PRO A 356 14.06 17.30 0.10
C PRO A 356 15.29 16.40 -0.15
N ALA A 357 15.75 15.67 0.87
CA ALA A 357 16.82 14.70 0.73
C ALA A 357 16.40 13.46 -0.08
N GLY A 358 15.09 13.13 -0.10
CA GLY A 358 14.52 11.99 -0.84
C GLY A 358 14.25 12.24 -2.32
N ARG A 359 14.71 13.37 -2.87
CA ARG A 359 14.47 13.74 -4.28
C ARG A 359 15.17 12.82 -5.27
N SER A 360 14.54 12.63 -6.42
CA SER A 360 15.13 11.87 -7.53
C SER A 360 16.31 12.63 -8.19
N ALA A 361 17.01 11.96 -9.12
CA ALA A 361 18.10 12.58 -9.90
C ALA A 361 17.62 13.81 -10.69
N PHE A 362 16.36 13.84 -11.07
CA PHE A 362 15.74 14.97 -11.78
C PHE A 362 15.22 16.07 -10.84
N GLY A 363 15.26 15.86 -9.53
CA GLY A 363 14.81 16.83 -8.53
C GLY A 363 13.32 16.78 -8.20
N VAL A 364 12.63 15.70 -8.54
CA VAL A 364 11.24 15.43 -8.14
C VAL A 364 11.26 14.88 -6.70
N GLU A 365 10.36 15.35 -5.85
CA GLU A 365 10.33 15.05 -4.41
C GLU A 365 9.12 14.20 -4.02
N GLY A 366 9.24 13.46 -2.91
CA GLY A 366 8.15 12.69 -2.31
C GLY A 366 7.67 11.52 -3.16
N LEU A 367 8.55 10.91 -3.97
CA LEU A 367 8.24 9.76 -4.82
C LEU A 367 8.09 8.45 -4.03
N LEU A 368 8.76 8.33 -2.89
CA LEU A 368 8.58 7.22 -1.96
C LEU A 368 8.08 7.76 -0.62
N GLY A 369 7.00 7.18 -0.15
CA GLY A 369 6.34 7.57 1.09
C GLY A 369 5.36 8.73 0.94
N ASN A 370 4.72 9.09 2.05
CA ASN A 370 3.74 10.17 2.17
C ASN A 370 2.41 9.97 1.40
N GLY A 371 2.28 8.93 0.63
CA GLY A 371 1.12 8.51 -0.16
C GLY A 371 1.56 7.71 -1.37
N TRP A 372 0.84 6.65 -1.68
CA TRP A 372 0.90 6.02 -2.99
C TRP A 372 0.51 7.02 -4.06
N GLU A 373 0.95 6.81 -5.28
CA GLU A 373 0.61 7.68 -6.41
C GLU A 373 -0.11 6.89 -7.50
N TRP A 374 -1.30 7.35 -7.86
CA TRP A 374 -2.04 6.81 -8.98
C TRP A 374 -1.29 7.01 -10.30
N THR A 375 -1.26 5.97 -11.10
CA THR A 375 -0.84 6.04 -12.51
C THR A 375 -2.03 5.82 -13.44
N SER A 376 -1.90 6.18 -14.70
CA SER A 376 -2.90 5.88 -15.74
C SER A 376 -2.79 4.43 -16.26
N THR A 377 -1.82 3.65 -15.78
CA THR A 377 -1.58 2.28 -16.24
C THR A 377 -2.56 1.31 -15.59
N VAL A 378 -3.32 0.62 -16.43
CA VAL A 378 -4.14 -0.52 -15.98
C VAL A 378 -3.22 -1.62 -15.45
N PHE A 379 -3.59 -2.19 -14.30
CA PHE A 379 -2.84 -3.31 -13.74
C PHE A 379 -2.98 -4.54 -14.62
N ALA A 380 -1.90 -4.95 -15.24
CA ALA A 380 -1.83 -6.08 -16.16
C ALA A 380 -0.52 -6.86 -15.94
N PRO A 381 -0.46 -8.13 -16.31
CA PRO A 381 0.76 -8.94 -16.18
C PRO A 381 1.86 -8.41 -17.10
N PHE A 382 3.11 -8.51 -16.65
CA PHE A 382 4.25 -8.39 -17.56
C PHE A 382 4.36 -9.62 -18.47
N GLN A 383 5.04 -9.48 -19.59
CA GLN A 383 5.26 -10.59 -20.51
C GLN A 383 6.07 -11.69 -19.79
N GLY A 384 5.59 -12.92 -19.80
CA GLY A 384 6.20 -14.04 -19.09
C GLY A 384 5.64 -14.29 -17.67
N PHE A 385 4.66 -13.52 -17.24
CA PHE A 385 4.04 -13.70 -15.93
C PHE A 385 3.62 -15.14 -15.65
N ALA A 386 3.93 -15.62 -14.45
CA ALA A 386 3.44 -16.88 -13.91
C ALA A 386 3.03 -16.68 -12.44
N PRO A 387 1.76 -16.99 -12.09
CA PRO A 387 1.31 -16.82 -10.70
C PRO A 387 2.03 -17.79 -9.77
N PHE A 388 2.23 -17.39 -8.53
CA PHE A 388 2.75 -18.29 -7.50
C PHE A 388 1.85 -19.53 -7.37
N PRO A 389 2.39 -20.75 -7.46
CA PRO A 389 1.58 -21.97 -7.43
C PRO A 389 0.85 -22.16 -6.09
N PHE A 390 1.39 -21.61 -5.02
CA PHE A 390 0.83 -21.66 -3.67
C PHE A 390 -0.09 -20.48 -3.32
N TYR A 391 -0.11 -19.40 -4.13
CA TYR A 391 -0.94 -18.21 -3.92
C TYR A 391 -1.38 -17.59 -5.26
N ARG A 392 -2.06 -18.35 -6.08
CA ARG A 392 -2.44 -17.98 -7.46
C ARG A 392 -3.29 -16.73 -7.55
N GLY A 393 -4.18 -16.49 -6.59
CA GLY A 393 -5.07 -15.34 -6.57
C GLY A 393 -4.44 -14.05 -6.08
N TYR A 394 -3.13 -14.00 -5.81
CA TYR A 394 -2.50 -12.78 -5.30
C TYR A 394 -2.63 -11.61 -6.28
N SER A 395 -2.26 -11.76 -7.54
CA SER A 395 -2.35 -10.71 -8.56
C SER A 395 -3.20 -11.09 -9.78
N ALA A 396 -3.26 -12.38 -10.15
CA ALA A 396 -3.92 -12.82 -11.39
C ALA A 396 -5.40 -12.48 -11.44
N ASP A 397 -6.10 -12.51 -10.30
CA ASP A 397 -7.53 -12.22 -10.20
C ASP A 397 -7.85 -10.72 -10.40
N PHE A 398 -6.83 -9.85 -10.34
CA PHE A 398 -6.94 -8.40 -10.47
C PHE A 398 -6.52 -7.88 -11.85
N PHE A 399 -6.15 -8.75 -12.80
CA PHE A 399 -5.93 -8.40 -14.21
C PHE A 399 -7.27 -8.29 -14.97
N ASP A 400 -8.18 -7.51 -14.43
CA ASP A 400 -9.58 -7.40 -14.84
C ASP A 400 -9.91 -6.11 -15.61
N SER A 401 -8.91 -5.31 -15.94
CA SER A 401 -9.01 -4.00 -16.59
C SER A 401 -9.73 -2.92 -15.75
N ARG A 402 -9.93 -3.15 -14.45
CA ARG A 402 -10.57 -2.22 -13.52
C ARG A 402 -9.62 -1.69 -12.46
N HIS A 403 -8.48 -2.38 -12.26
CA HIS A 403 -7.45 -1.98 -11.32
C HIS A 403 -6.37 -1.15 -12.02
N PHE A 404 -5.88 -0.15 -11.33
CA PHE A 404 -4.81 0.73 -11.81
C PHE A 404 -3.58 0.61 -10.92
N VAL A 405 -2.40 0.68 -11.56
CA VAL A 405 -1.12 0.61 -10.86
C VAL A 405 -0.93 1.86 -10.02
N MET A 406 -0.51 1.64 -8.78
CA MET A 406 0.00 2.67 -7.88
C MET A 406 1.48 2.43 -7.62
N LYS A 407 2.26 3.50 -7.55
CA LYS A 407 3.69 3.46 -7.28
C LYS A 407 4.04 4.30 -6.05
N GLY A 408 5.22 4.07 -5.48
CA GLY A 408 5.71 4.84 -4.35
C GLY A 408 5.54 4.13 -3.01
N GLY A 409 4.64 4.61 -2.18
CA GLY A 409 4.35 4.08 -0.85
C GLY A 409 3.74 5.16 0.05
N SER A 410 2.96 4.77 1.05
CA SER A 410 2.40 5.69 2.04
C SER A 410 3.28 5.80 3.29
N ALA A 411 2.86 6.62 4.26
CA ALA A 411 3.49 6.73 5.58
C ALA A 411 3.58 5.38 6.32
N LEU A 412 2.70 4.45 5.99
CA LEU A 412 2.58 3.14 6.62
C LEU A 412 3.00 1.97 5.71
N THR A 413 3.64 2.26 4.58
CA THR A 413 4.29 1.25 3.75
C THR A 413 5.63 0.86 4.36
N ALA A 414 5.85 -0.44 4.58
CA ALA A 414 7.10 -0.93 5.15
C ALA A 414 8.30 -0.72 4.23
N GLY A 415 9.47 -0.43 4.83
CA GLY A 415 10.70 -0.14 4.09
C GLY A 415 11.11 -1.23 3.10
N CYS A 416 10.87 -2.51 3.40
CA CYS A 416 11.19 -3.63 2.49
C CYS A 416 10.36 -3.63 1.18
N MET A 417 9.22 -2.96 1.16
CA MET A 417 8.36 -2.83 -0.04
C MET A 417 8.68 -1.58 -0.88
N LEU A 418 9.60 -0.73 -0.45
CA LEU A 418 10.00 0.48 -1.19
C LEU A 418 11.05 0.18 -2.29
N ARG A 419 10.91 -0.94 -2.98
CA ARG A 419 11.78 -1.34 -4.10
C ARG A 419 11.20 -0.89 -5.44
N PRO A 420 12.03 -0.67 -6.47
CA PRO A 420 11.58 -0.16 -7.78
C PRO A 420 10.51 -1.00 -8.44
N THR A 421 10.56 -2.31 -8.23
CA THR A 421 9.71 -3.29 -8.91
C THR A 421 8.35 -3.49 -8.25
N PHE A 422 8.19 -3.10 -6.98
CA PHE A 422 6.93 -3.28 -6.27
C PHE A 422 5.80 -2.52 -6.96
N ARG A 423 4.69 -3.20 -7.18
CA ARG A 423 3.47 -2.69 -7.82
C ARG A 423 2.30 -2.91 -6.88
N ASN A 424 1.64 -1.83 -6.49
CA ASN A 424 0.37 -1.88 -5.79
C ASN A 424 -0.76 -1.56 -6.75
N TRP A 425 -1.99 -1.95 -6.46
CA TRP A 425 -3.13 -1.70 -7.32
C TRP A 425 -4.44 -1.60 -6.54
N PHE A 426 -5.36 -0.79 -7.04
CA PHE A 426 -6.75 -0.73 -6.58
C PHE A 426 -7.68 -0.39 -7.73
N GLN A 427 -8.98 -0.65 -7.53
CA GLN A 427 -10.03 -0.21 -8.44
C GLN A 427 -10.12 1.30 -8.51
N SER A 428 -10.57 1.84 -9.66
CA SER A 428 -10.70 3.28 -9.91
C SER A 428 -11.50 4.02 -8.82
N HIS A 429 -12.50 3.38 -8.25
CA HIS A 429 -13.43 3.98 -7.29
C HIS A 429 -13.04 3.77 -5.83
N TYR A 430 -11.91 3.09 -5.54
CA TYR A 430 -11.49 2.85 -4.17
C TYR A 430 -10.87 4.11 -3.56
N GLN A 431 -11.57 4.71 -2.59
CA GLN A 431 -11.23 6.03 -2.05
C GLN A 431 -10.53 6.00 -0.68
N TYR A 432 -10.38 4.83 -0.07
CA TYR A 432 -9.90 4.71 1.32
C TYR A 432 -8.40 4.53 1.44
N ALA A 433 -7.71 4.10 0.39
CA ALA A 433 -6.26 3.95 0.40
C ALA A 433 -5.55 5.29 0.61
N TYR A 434 -4.38 5.26 1.24
CA TYR A 434 -3.53 6.43 1.39
C TYR A 434 -2.83 6.74 0.05
N THR A 435 -3.61 7.22 -0.91
CA THR A 435 -3.19 7.40 -2.29
C THR A 435 -3.53 8.78 -2.81
N GLY A 436 -2.51 9.51 -3.18
CA GLY A 436 -2.63 10.76 -3.93
C GLY A 436 -2.16 10.57 -5.38
N PHE A 437 -1.70 11.64 -5.99
CA PHE A 437 -1.23 11.63 -7.38
C PHE A 437 -0.39 12.86 -7.69
N ARG A 438 0.30 12.82 -8.82
CA ARG A 438 0.88 13.98 -9.50
C ARG A 438 0.49 13.96 -10.97
N CYS A 439 0.63 15.09 -11.65
CA CYS A 439 0.27 15.19 -13.05
C CYS A 439 1.50 15.35 -13.95
N VAL A 440 1.31 14.96 -15.23
CA VAL A 440 2.27 15.13 -16.32
C VAL A 440 1.68 15.94 -17.45
N GLU A 441 2.55 16.60 -18.22
CA GLU A 441 2.26 17.24 -19.50
C GLU A 441 3.18 16.63 -20.56
N ARG A 442 2.63 16.25 -21.72
CA ARG A 442 3.34 15.60 -22.83
C ARG A 442 3.32 16.49 -24.07
#